data_0e1593ca468d1cbcb0dd1ed9833603e8
#
_entry.id   0e1593ca468d1cbcb0dd1ed9833603e8
#
_cell.length_a   1.000
_cell.length_b   1.000
_cell.length_c   1.000
_cell.angle_alpha   90.00
_cell.angle_beta   90.00
_cell.angle_gamma   90.00
#
_symmetry.space_group_name_H-M   'P 1'
#
loop_
_entity.id
_entity.type
_entity.pdbx_description
1 polymer ?
#
loop_
_entity_poly.entity_id
_entity_poly.type
_entity_poly.pdbx_seq_one_letter_code
_entity_poly.pdbx_strand_id
1 'polypeptide(L)'
;MNVTIIGSGNMGRGIGTRAVAGGHSVTFVDANPEVAEKTAADVKALAKKGAKVSVASLGDVELGDVVVLAVWYGTNIEIAKQLGTKLAGKVVVDIANPLNSTFDGLATAPDSSSAEDLAKAIASGAKVVKAFNTTYAGTLLAGAVAGQSLDVFIAGDNADAKSKVAQIVTDGGMRAVDTGP
;
A
#
# COMPACT_ATOMS: atom_id res chain seq x y z
N MET A 1 -5.37 10.39 -8.14
CA MET A 1 -4.84 10.62 -6.78
C MET A 1 -3.33 10.49 -6.79
N ASN A 2 -2.67 11.02 -5.76
CA ASN A 2 -1.25 10.81 -5.52
C ASN A 2 -1.09 9.67 -4.48
N VAL A 3 -0.29 8.68 -4.82
CA VAL A 3 -0.03 7.50 -3.98
C VAL A 3 1.45 7.46 -3.63
N THR A 4 1.77 7.38 -2.35
CA THR A 4 3.13 7.09 -1.90
C THR A 4 3.22 5.61 -1.54
N ILE A 5 4.20 4.90 -2.08
CA ILE A 5 4.45 3.49 -1.76
C ILE A 5 5.79 3.38 -1.06
N ILE A 6 5.75 2.95 0.19
CA ILE A 6 6.94 2.74 1.01
C ILE A 6 7.24 1.24 1.03
N GLY A 7 8.39 0.88 0.47
CA GLY A 7 8.76 -0.48 0.12
C GLY A 7 8.55 -0.74 -1.37
N SER A 8 9.66 -0.74 -2.12
CA SER A 8 9.67 -0.87 -3.60
C SER A 8 9.93 -2.31 -4.06
N GLY A 9 9.75 -3.29 -3.16
CA GLY A 9 9.86 -4.71 -3.48
C GLY A 9 8.72 -5.21 -4.38
N ASN A 10 8.58 -6.53 -4.48
CA ASN A 10 7.62 -7.16 -5.41
C ASN A 10 6.17 -6.69 -5.21
N MET A 11 5.71 -6.55 -3.95
CA MET A 11 4.35 -6.07 -3.66
C MET A 11 4.19 -4.59 -3.99
N GLY A 12 5.14 -3.74 -3.58
CA GLY A 12 5.11 -2.31 -3.91
C GLY A 12 5.12 -2.07 -5.42
N ARG A 13 5.95 -2.83 -6.17
CA ARG A 13 5.94 -2.80 -7.63
C ARG A 13 4.59 -3.20 -8.21
N GLY A 14 3.99 -4.29 -7.73
CA GLY A 14 2.69 -4.76 -8.20
C GLY A 14 1.58 -3.73 -7.98
N ILE A 15 1.49 -3.18 -6.76
CA ILE A 15 0.50 -2.15 -6.40
C ILE A 15 0.74 -0.88 -7.22
N GLY A 16 1.99 -0.43 -7.34
CA GLY A 16 2.36 0.73 -8.15
C GLY A 16 2.01 0.57 -9.62
N THR A 17 2.24 -0.62 -10.20
CA THR A 17 1.84 -0.95 -11.58
C THR A 17 0.33 -0.76 -11.78
N ARG A 18 -0.48 -1.27 -10.86
CA ARG A 18 -1.95 -1.12 -10.96
C ARG A 18 -2.38 0.34 -10.78
N ALA A 19 -1.77 1.04 -9.82
CA ALA A 19 -2.08 2.45 -9.59
C ALA A 19 -1.80 3.32 -10.84
N VAL A 20 -0.62 3.19 -11.46
CA VAL A 20 -0.31 3.99 -12.67
C VAL A 20 -1.11 3.56 -13.89
N ALA A 21 -1.44 2.27 -14.03
CA ALA A 21 -2.35 1.79 -15.06
C ALA A 21 -3.77 2.34 -14.85
N GLY A 22 -4.15 2.65 -13.61
CA GLY A 22 -5.37 3.37 -13.24
C GLY A 22 -5.32 4.89 -13.47
N GLY A 23 -4.14 5.45 -13.79
CA GLY A 23 -3.95 6.89 -14.00
C GLY A 23 -3.60 7.67 -12.72
N HIS A 24 -3.25 6.98 -11.64
CA HIS A 24 -2.77 7.61 -10.40
C HIS A 24 -1.27 7.90 -10.49
N SER A 25 -0.82 8.99 -9.88
CA SER A 25 0.62 9.28 -9.73
C SER A 25 1.20 8.52 -8.55
N VAL A 26 2.40 7.98 -8.70
CA VAL A 26 3.06 7.16 -7.68
C VAL A 26 4.43 7.72 -7.34
N THR A 27 4.71 7.85 -6.04
CA THR A 27 6.05 8.10 -5.51
C THR A 27 6.52 6.87 -4.75
N PHE A 28 7.63 6.28 -5.19
CA PHE A 28 8.27 5.16 -4.50
C PHE A 28 9.27 5.66 -3.46
N VAL A 29 9.27 4.99 -2.31
CA VAL A 29 10.23 5.20 -1.22
C VAL A 29 10.78 3.84 -0.82
N ASP A 30 12.07 3.70 -0.73
CA ASP A 30 12.73 2.48 -0.24
C ASP A 30 13.98 2.84 0.56
N ALA A 31 14.39 1.96 1.47
CA ALA A 31 15.65 2.10 2.20
C ALA A 31 16.86 1.97 1.27
N ASN A 32 16.72 1.22 0.17
CA ASN A 32 17.69 1.16 -0.91
C ASN A 32 17.21 2.00 -2.10
N PRO A 33 17.82 3.17 -2.38
CA PRO A 33 17.43 4.04 -3.48
C PRO A 33 17.49 3.37 -4.86
N GLU A 34 18.46 2.48 -5.11
CA GLU A 34 18.58 1.77 -6.40
C GLU A 34 17.38 0.86 -6.67
N VAL A 35 16.82 0.23 -5.61
CA VAL A 35 15.60 -0.58 -5.72
C VAL A 35 14.40 0.29 -6.06
N ALA A 36 14.28 1.46 -5.43
CA ALA A 36 13.21 2.41 -5.73
C ALA A 36 13.30 2.93 -7.17
N GLU A 37 14.48 3.33 -7.62
CA GLU A 37 14.73 3.83 -8.99
C GLU A 37 14.41 2.78 -10.04
N LYS A 38 14.89 1.54 -9.85
CA LYS A 38 14.60 0.43 -10.76
C LYS A 38 13.12 0.16 -10.84
N THR A 39 12.44 0.07 -9.69
CA THR A 39 10.99 -0.16 -9.64
C THR A 39 10.22 0.97 -10.29
N ALA A 40 10.61 2.22 -10.03
CA ALA A 40 9.99 3.38 -10.66
C ALA A 40 10.16 3.39 -12.18
N ALA A 41 11.33 3.01 -12.70
CA ALA A 41 11.57 2.90 -14.14
C ALA A 41 10.68 1.82 -14.79
N ASP A 42 10.60 0.63 -14.18
CA ASP A 42 9.75 -0.47 -14.65
C ASP A 42 8.27 -0.06 -14.70
N VAL A 43 7.79 0.59 -13.63
CA VAL A 43 6.38 1.00 -13.48
C VAL A 43 6.03 2.17 -14.40
N LYS A 44 6.95 3.11 -14.62
CA LYS A 44 6.75 4.27 -15.48
C LYS A 44 6.40 3.90 -16.92
N ALA A 45 6.94 2.78 -17.42
CA ALA A 45 6.65 2.29 -18.76
C ALA A 45 5.17 1.88 -18.94
N LEU A 46 4.45 1.62 -17.85
CA LEU A 46 3.05 1.17 -17.83
C LEU A 46 2.07 2.29 -17.45
N ALA A 47 2.59 3.50 -17.19
CA ALA A 47 1.78 4.61 -16.73
C ALA A 47 0.83 5.12 -17.82
N LYS A 48 -0.45 5.31 -17.49
CA LYS A 48 -1.38 6.03 -18.35
C LYS A 48 -0.94 7.49 -18.53
N LYS A 49 -1.34 8.08 -19.65
CA LYS A 49 -1.05 9.50 -19.95
C LYS A 49 -1.52 10.40 -18.80
N GLY A 50 -0.58 11.17 -18.25
CA GLY A 50 -0.82 12.08 -17.13
C GLY A 50 -0.41 11.55 -15.76
N ALA A 51 -0.29 10.23 -15.58
CA ALA A 51 0.26 9.65 -14.36
C ALA A 51 1.76 9.90 -14.25
N LYS A 52 2.22 10.34 -13.08
CA LYS A 52 3.64 10.58 -12.81
C LYS A 52 4.21 9.46 -11.95
N VAL A 53 5.45 9.09 -12.19
CA VAL A 53 6.20 8.17 -11.33
C VAL A 53 7.48 8.86 -10.89
N SER A 54 7.73 8.87 -9.61
CA SER A 54 8.89 9.50 -8.96
C SER A 54 9.44 8.63 -7.84
N VAL A 55 10.62 8.99 -7.37
CA VAL A 55 11.30 8.40 -6.22
C VAL A 55 11.62 9.50 -5.22
N ALA A 56 11.55 9.18 -3.94
CA ALA A 56 11.96 10.08 -2.87
C ALA A 56 12.59 9.30 -1.72
N SER A 57 13.36 9.98 -0.86
CA SER A 57 13.78 9.42 0.44
C SER A 57 12.64 9.51 1.46
N LEU A 58 12.65 8.67 2.49
CA LEU A 58 11.64 8.68 3.55
C LEU A 58 11.62 10.02 4.31
N GLY A 59 12.79 10.66 4.45
CA GLY A 59 12.92 11.94 5.15
C GLY A 59 12.29 13.10 4.39
N ASP A 60 12.46 13.12 3.06
CA ASP A 60 12.11 14.25 2.19
C ASP A 60 10.77 14.06 1.45
N VAL A 61 10.18 12.86 1.51
CA VAL A 61 8.97 12.56 0.75
C VAL A 61 7.80 13.48 1.14
N GLU A 62 7.20 14.08 0.13
CA GLU A 62 5.88 14.69 0.23
C GLU A 62 4.83 13.58 0.02
N LEU A 63 4.13 13.23 1.11
CA LEU A 63 3.18 12.12 1.13
C LEU A 63 1.95 12.44 0.28
N GLY A 64 1.56 11.49 -0.55
CA GLY A 64 0.33 11.54 -1.34
C GLY A 64 -0.95 11.46 -0.49
N ASP A 65 -2.09 11.37 -1.16
CA ASP A 65 -3.40 11.20 -0.53
C ASP A 65 -3.51 9.84 0.18
N VAL A 66 -2.88 8.84 -0.42
CA VAL A 66 -2.83 7.45 0.05
C VAL A 66 -1.36 7.04 0.22
N VAL A 67 -1.04 6.48 1.38
CA VAL A 67 0.30 5.97 1.73
C VAL A 67 0.19 4.46 1.91
N VAL A 68 0.83 3.71 1.03
CA VAL A 68 0.87 2.24 1.09
C VAL A 68 2.16 1.81 1.78
N LEU A 69 2.03 1.09 2.88
CA LEU A 69 3.16 0.49 3.60
C LEU A 69 3.39 -0.93 3.07
N ALA A 70 4.22 -1.07 2.03
CA ALA A 70 4.52 -2.32 1.35
C ALA A 70 5.78 -2.99 1.92
N VAL A 71 5.86 -3.05 3.24
CA VAL A 71 6.98 -3.61 4.03
C VAL A 71 6.45 -4.62 5.06
N TRP A 72 7.36 -5.26 5.80
CA TRP A 72 7.00 -6.24 6.83
C TRP A 72 6.30 -5.58 8.03
N TYR A 73 5.49 -6.35 8.75
CA TYR A 73 4.66 -5.90 9.88
C TYR A 73 5.41 -5.03 10.90
N GLY A 74 6.56 -5.49 11.43
CA GLY A 74 7.33 -4.69 12.40
C GLY A 74 7.84 -3.36 11.82
N THR A 75 8.29 -3.39 10.57
CA THR A 75 8.78 -2.21 9.86
C THR A 75 7.66 -1.20 9.57
N ASN A 76 6.42 -1.66 9.33
CA ASN A 76 5.25 -0.78 9.17
C ASN A 76 5.09 0.16 10.36
N ILE A 77 5.16 -0.41 11.57
CA ILE A 77 4.98 0.33 12.82
C ILE A 77 6.12 1.34 13.03
N GLU A 78 7.35 0.94 12.74
CA GLU A 78 8.52 1.82 12.84
C GLU A 78 8.42 3.01 11.89
N ILE A 79 8.09 2.76 10.63
CA ILE A 79 7.90 3.80 9.60
C ILE A 79 6.75 4.73 9.99
N ALA A 80 5.64 4.19 10.47
CA ALA A 80 4.49 4.99 10.90
C ALA A 80 4.86 5.94 12.05
N LYS A 81 5.63 5.47 13.03
CA LYS A 81 6.15 6.30 14.10
C LYS A 81 7.12 7.39 13.60
N GLN A 82 8.00 7.03 12.66
CA GLN A 82 8.95 7.98 12.07
C GLN A 82 8.26 9.07 11.25
N LEU A 83 7.22 8.73 10.50
CA LEU A 83 6.43 9.69 9.73
C LEU A 83 5.57 10.60 10.64
N GLY A 84 5.10 10.07 11.76
CA GLY A 84 4.42 10.82 12.80
C GLY A 84 3.27 11.69 12.25
N THR A 85 3.35 12.99 12.51
CA THR A 85 2.33 13.97 12.09
C THR A 85 2.22 14.17 10.57
N LYS A 86 3.22 13.76 9.77
CA LYS A 86 3.11 13.80 8.31
C LYS A 86 1.97 12.93 7.77
N LEU A 87 1.52 11.92 8.54
CA LEU A 87 0.39 11.06 8.20
C LEU A 87 -0.98 11.69 8.51
N ALA A 88 -1.04 12.86 9.13
CA ALA A 88 -2.30 13.50 9.49
C ALA A 88 -3.21 13.68 8.26
N GLY A 89 -4.46 13.19 8.37
CA GLY A 89 -5.45 13.27 7.29
C GLY A 89 -5.19 12.36 6.08
N LYS A 90 -4.13 11.56 6.09
CA LYS A 90 -3.83 10.59 5.03
C LYS A 90 -4.60 9.28 5.22
N VAL A 91 -4.79 8.57 4.11
CA VAL A 91 -5.18 7.15 4.15
C VAL A 91 -3.91 6.32 4.17
N VAL A 92 -3.76 5.47 5.17
CA VAL A 92 -2.61 4.56 5.30
C VAL A 92 -3.06 3.14 5.02
N VAL A 93 -2.48 2.52 4.01
CA VAL A 93 -2.81 1.15 3.61
C VAL A 93 -1.78 0.20 4.20
N ASP A 94 -2.24 -0.70 5.08
CA ASP A 94 -1.47 -1.83 5.59
C ASP A 94 -1.67 -3.05 4.70
N ILE A 95 -0.56 -3.56 4.14
CA ILE A 95 -0.58 -4.78 3.34
C ILE A 95 0.08 -5.98 4.05
N ALA A 96 0.57 -5.80 5.27
CA ALA A 96 1.36 -6.82 5.94
C ALA A 96 0.51 -8.01 6.41
N ASN A 97 1.08 -9.21 6.36
CA ASN A 97 0.63 -10.34 7.14
C ASN A 97 1.56 -10.44 8.37
N PRO A 98 1.02 -10.31 9.60
CA PRO A 98 1.84 -10.25 10.81
C PRO A 98 2.29 -11.65 11.26
N LEU A 99 3.09 -12.33 10.41
CA LEU A 99 3.66 -13.61 10.75
C LEU A 99 4.84 -13.45 11.71
N ASN A 100 4.99 -14.39 12.64
CA ASN A 100 6.15 -14.47 13.49
C ASN A 100 7.40 -14.93 12.71
N SER A 101 8.57 -14.89 13.35
CA SER A 101 9.86 -15.21 12.70
C SER A 101 9.98 -16.65 12.22
N THR A 102 9.17 -17.58 12.76
CA THR A 102 9.13 -18.99 12.39
C THR A 102 8.06 -19.32 11.35
N PHE A 103 7.20 -18.33 11.00
CA PHE A 103 6.11 -18.47 10.03
C PHE A 103 5.04 -19.51 10.41
N ASP A 104 4.95 -19.87 11.69
CA ASP A 104 4.00 -20.85 12.23
C ASP A 104 2.90 -20.22 13.09
N GLY A 105 2.90 -18.90 13.24
CA GLY A 105 1.91 -18.16 14.03
C GLY A 105 1.93 -16.66 13.73
N LEU A 106 1.08 -15.94 14.45
CA LEU A 106 1.00 -14.48 14.35
C LEU A 106 1.93 -13.79 15.36
N ALA A 107 2.46 -12.65 14.97
CA ALA A 107 3.24 -11.75 15.82
C ALA A 107 2.36 -10.74 16.59
N THR A 108 1.08 -10.63 16.23
CA THR A 108 0.10 -9.80 16.94
C THR A 108 -0.46 -10.52 18.16
N ALA A 109 -1.02 -9.77 19.11
CA ALA A 109 -1.84 -10.33 20.16
C ALA A 109 -3.07 -11.05 19.57
N PRO A 110 -3.64 -12.08 20.26
CA PRO A 110 -4.78 -12.85 19.75
C PRO A 110 -6.03 -12.01 19.46
N ASP A 111 -6.18 -10.89 20.14
CA ASP A 111 -7.30 -9.94 20.05
C ASP A 111 -6.96 -8.67 19.26
N SER A 112 -5.91 -8.69 18.45
CA SER A 112 -5.46 -7.58 17.63
C SER A 112 -5.10 -8.03 16.21
N SER A 113 -4.99 -7.06 15.31
CA SER A 113 -4.54 -7.25 13.95
C SER A 113 -3.39 -6.30 13.61
N SER A 114 -2.69 -6.59 12.52
CA SER A 114 -1.64 -5.70 11.98
C SER A 114 -2.15 -4.27 11.76
N ALA A 115 -3.37 -4.11 11.23
CA ALA A 115 -3.96 -2.81 10.96
C ALA A 115 -4.33 -2.06 12.25
N GLU A 116 -4.85 -2.75 13.26
CA GLU A 116 -5.15 -2.16 14.57
C GLU A 116 -3.88 -1.73 15.31
N ASP A 117 -2.83 -2.55 15.27
CA ASP A 117 -1.55 -2.21 15.90
C ASP A 117 -0.90 -1.01 15.19
N LEU A 118 -1.02 -0.96 13.85
CA LEU A 118 -0.59 0.20 13.08
C LEU A 118 -1.41 1.45 13.44
N ALA A 119 -2.73 1.34 13.54
CA ALA A 119 -3.62 2.44 13.92
C ALA A 119 -3.30 2.99 15.32
N LYS A 120 -3.00 2.10 16.28
CA LYS A 120 -2.55 2.49 17.62
C LYS A 120 -1.20 3.23 17.59
N ALA A 121 -0.30 2.85 16.68
CA ALA A 121 1.02 3.48 16.53
C ALA A 121 0.95 4.86 15.85
N ILE A 122 -0.10 5.13 15.06
CA ILE A 122 -0.29 6.39 14.34
C ILE A 122 -1.07 7.38 15.22
N ALA A 123 -0.36 8.27 15.90
CA ALA A 123 -0.99 9.28 16.76
C ALA A 123 -1.64 10.47 16.00
N SER A 124 -1.56 10.51 14.67
CA SER A 124 -1.88 11.69 13.85
C SER A 124 -3.31 11.77 13.32
N GLY A 125 -4.20 10.80 13.62
CA GLY A 125 -5.55 10.75 13.06
C GLY A 125 -5.60 10.35 11.59
N ALA A 126 -4.58 9.68 11.07
CA ALA A 126 -4.63 8.99 9.78
C ALA A 126 -5.70 7.89 9.80
N LYS A 127 -6.23 7.55 8.63
CA LYS A 127 -7.22 6.49 8.46
C LYS A 127 -6.55 5.24 7.94
N VAL A 128 -6.49 4.19 8.76
CA VAL A 128 -5.88 2.92 8.36
C VAL A 128 -6.90 2.09 7.59
N VAL A 129 -6.43 1.48 6.50
CA VAL A 129 -7.18 0.54 5.66
C VAL A 129 -6.32 -0.69 5.44
N LYS A 130 -6.86 -1.86 5.68
CA LYS A 130 -6.26 -3.15 5.33
C LYS A 130 -6.60 -3.50 3.90
N ALA A 131 -5.59 -3.75 3.05
CA ALA A 131 -5.82 -4.20 1.68
C ALA A 131 -4.58 -4.91 1.11
N PHE A 132 -4.75 -5.65 -0.01
CA PHE A 132 -3.69 -6.34 -0.77
C PHE A 132 -2.97 -7.50 -0.06
N ASN A 133 -3.16 -7.72 1.22
CA ASN A 133 -2.47 -8.78 1.98
C ASN A 133 -2.84 -10.20 1.53
N THR A 134 -3.95 -10.37 0.83
CA THR A 134 -4.42 -11.66 0.28
C THR A 134 -4.08 -11.85 -1.19
N THR A 135 -3.32 -10.91 -1.78
CA THR A 135 -2.89 -10.97 -3.18
C THR A 135 -1.40 -11.35 -3.28
N TYR A 136 -1.00 -11.85 -4.45
CA TYR A 136 0.40 -12.13 -4.75
C TYR A 136 0.96 -11.11 -5.75
N ALA A 137 2.22 -10.79 -5.62
CA ALA A 137 2.88 -9.80 -6.48
C ALA A 137 2.75 -10.11 -7.98
N GLY A 138 2.85 -11.37 -8.38
CA GLY A 138 2.70 -11.79 -9.77
C GLY A 138 1.28 -11.56 -10.31
N THR A 139 0.26 -11.86 -9.51
CA THR A 139 -1.14 -11.62 -9.89
C THR A 139 -1.50 -10.13 -9.90
N LEU A 140 -0.90 -9.35 -9.00
CA LEU A 140 -1.03 -7.88 -9.01
C LEU A 140 -0.46 -7.28 -10.30
N LEU A 141 0.71 -7.73 -10.75
CA LEU A 141 1.29 -7.25 -12.01
C LEU A 141 0.35 -7.52 -13.20
N ALA A 142 -0.28 -8.67 -13.24
CA ALA A 142 -1.24 -9.04 -14.28
C ALA A 142 -2.60 -8.34 -14.12
N GLY A 143 -3.02 -8.04 -12.89
CA GLY A 143 -4.35 -7.50 -12.56
C GLY A 143 -5.50 -8.50 -12.73
N ALA A 144 -5.18 -9.74 -13.14
CA ALA A 144 -6.15 -10.79 -13.40
C ALA A 144 -5.57 -12.17 -13.14
N VAL A 145 -6.44 -13.14 -12.89
CA VAL A 145 -6.11 -14.57 -12.76
C VAL A 145 -7.09 -15.35 -13.63
N ALA A 146 -6.57 -16.18 -14.54
CA ALA A 146 -7.37 -17.00 -15.46
C ALA A 146 -8.44 -16.20 -16.23
N GLY A 147 -8.12 -14.96 -16.63
CA GLY A 147 -9.02 -14.07 -17.36
C GLY A 147 -10.05 -13.33 -16.50
N GLN A 148 -10.04 -13.55 -15.19
CA GLN A 148 -10.91 -12.82 -14.25
C GLN A 148 -10.13 -11.73 -13.52
N SER A 149 -10.76 -10.57 -13.31
CA SER A 149 -10.17 -9.49 -12.53
C SER A 149 -9.79 -9.96 -11.12
N LEU A 150 -8.62 -9.55 -10.66
CA LEU A 150 -8.14 -9.90 -9.32
C LEU A 150 -8.98 -9.24 -8.25
N ASP A 151 -9.45 -10.00 -7.28
CA ASP A 151 -10.13 -9.48 -6.09
C ASP A 151 -9.13 -8.90 -5.11
N VAL A 152 -9.45 -7.71 -4.60
CA VAL A 152 -8.73 -7.07 -3.50
C VAL A 152 -9.72 -6.82 -2.38
N PHE A 153 -9.57 -7.55 -1.28
CA PHE A 153 -10.37 -7.36 -0.07
C PHE A 153 -9.89 -6.10 0.66
N ILE A 154 -10.85 -5.29 1.11
CA ILE A 154 -10.61 -3.99 1.75
C ILE A 154 -11.38 -3.97 3.07
N ALA A 155 -10.68 -3.77 4.18
CA ALA A 155 -11.26 -3.62 5.51
C ALA A 155 -10.83 -2.31 6.17
N GLY A 156 -11.67 -1.75 7.04
CA GLY A 156 -11.36 -0.55 7.81
C GLY A 156 -12.60 0.22 8.23
N ASP A 157 -12.49 0.96 9.32
CA ASP A 157 -13.61 1.65 9.97
C ASP A 157 -14.10 2.90 9.22
N ASN A 158 -13.23 3.50 8.39
CA ASN A 158 -13.55 4.75 7.70
C ASN A 158 -13.99 4.51 6.25
N ALA A 159 -15.26 4.75 5.96
CA ALA A 159 -15.86 4.52 4.65
C ALA A 159 -15.19 5.34 3.52
N ASP A 160 -14.84 6.61 3.77
CA ASP A 160 -14.20 7.47 2.76
C ASP A 160 -12.77 6.98 2.44
N ALA A 161 -12.05 6.50 3.45
CA ALA A 161 -10.72 5.92 3.27
C ALA A 161 -10.80 4.62 2.45
N LYS A 162 -11.73 3.72 2.78
CA LYS A 162 -11.98 2.51 1.97
C LYS A 162 -12.37 2.85 0.54
N SER A 163 -13.21 3.85 0.32
CA SER A 163 -13.61 4.31 -1.01
C SER A 163 -12.42 4.78 -1.86
N LYS A 164 -11.47 5.52 -1.27
CA LYS A 164 -10.23 5.93 -1.98
C LYS A 164 -9.38 4.73 -2.39
N VAL A 165 -9.24 3.73 -1.50
CA VAL A 165 -8.50 2.51 -1.82
C VAL A 165 -9.23 1.70 -2.89
N ALA A 166 -10.55 1.56 -2.78
CA ALA A 166 -11.39 0.89 -3.77
C ALA A 166 -11.28 1.55 -5.15
N GLN A 167 -11.20 2.88 -5.22
CA GLN A 167 -10.98 3.59 -6.47
C GLN A 167 -9.64 3.25 -7.11
N ILE A 168 -8.54 3.20 -6.35
CA ILE A 168 -7.22 2.77 -6.87
C ILE A 168 -7.29 1.35 -7.43
N VAL A 169 -7.97 0.45 -6.71
CA VAL A 169 -8.16 -0.94 -7.12
C VAL A 169 -8.94 -1.03 -8.43
N THR A 170 -10.09 -0.38 -8.52
CA THR A 170 -10.98 -0.42 -9.69
C THR A 170 -10.36 0.24 -10.91
N ASP A 171 -9.77 1.42 -10.74
CA ASP A 171 -9.08 2.14 -11.82
C ASP A 171 -7.89 1.32 -12.35
N GLY A 172 -7.25 0.54 -11.48
CA GLY A 172 -6.19 -0.41 -11.80
C GLY A 172 -6.65 -1.69 -12.50
N GLY A 173 -7.96 -1.84 -12.78
CA GLY A 173 -8.52 -3.01 -13.48
C GLY A 173 -8.79 -4.21 -12.59
N MET A 174 -8.81 -4.04 -11.28
CA MET A 174 -9.11 -5.10 -10.31
C MET A 174 -10.51 -4.90 -9.71
N ARG A 175 -11.02 -5.87 -8.95
CA ARG A 175 -12.29 -5.79 -8.26
C ARG A 175 -12.07 -5.49 -6.78
N ALA A 176 -12.63 -4.37 -6.31
CA ALA A 176 -12.62 -4.01 -4.90
C ALA A 176 -13.77 -4.72 -4.17
N VAL A 177 -13.46 -5.38 -3.06
CA VAL A 177 -14.43 -6.09 -2.22
C VAL A 177 -14.33 -5.53 -0.80
N ASP A 178 -15.33 -4.75 -0.39
CA ASP A 178 -15.43 -4.26 0.99
C ASP A 178 -15.81 -5.41 1.92
N THR A 179 -15.00 -5.65 2.93
CA THR A 179 -15.19 -6.75 3.91
C THR A 179 -15.60 -6.25 5.30
N GLY A 180 -15.91 -4.97 5.43
CA GLY A 180 -16.34 -4.38 6.69
C GLY A 180 -15.23 -3.63 7.43
N PRO A 181 -15.39 -3.49 8.75
CA PRO A 181 -14.40 -2.86 9.63
C PRO A 181 -13.16 -3.71 9.81
#